data_1b6c20e02d6b9f9b022ac19d1bc6e194
#
_entry.id   1b6c20e02d6b9f9b022ac19d1bc6e194
#
_cell.length_a   1.000
_cell.length_b   1.000
_cell.length_c   1.000
_cell.angle_alpha   90.00
_cell.angle_beta   90.00
_cell.angle_gamma   90.00
#
_symmetry.space_group_name_H-M   'P 1'
#
loop_
_entity.id
_entity.type
_entity.pdbx_description
1 polymer ?
#
loop_
_entity_poly.entity_id
_entity_poly.type
_entity_poly.pdbx_seq_one_letter_code
_entity_poly.pdbx_strand_id
1 'polypeptide(L)'
;MGIFITKISGGRTIRQVVLGSLGYGTLGTTLFFLVLGNYAVYLEISGELAVLLELQNNGAAQAVTQVIASLPLNLLVIPLFCLICVIFAATSADSASYTLASTTTQVLPQGSHPARWNRIFWAFALGLLPITLIRIGGLSPLQSAVTVVSVPLLLVILLMTGALIRCLKRDFDDETDKPAKPLPD
;
A
#
# COMPACT_ATOMS: atom_id res chain seq x y z
N MET A 1 6.44 5.36 1.46
CA MET A 1 6.45 4.40 0.34
C MET A 1 7.54 4.70 -0.69
N GLY A 2 7.63 5.92 -1.28
CA GLY A 2 8.64 6.23 -2.31
C GLY A 2 10.08 5.93 -1.90
N ILE A 3 10.51 6.32 -0.71
CA ILE A 3 11.86 6.05 -0.17
C ILE A 3 12.13 4.54 -0.07
N PHE A 4 11.14 3.76 0.30
CA PHE A 4 11.27 2.30 0.38
C PHE A 4 11.41 1.67 -1.01
N ILE A 5 10.58 2.12 -1.97
CA ILE A 5 10.64 1.64 -3.37
C ILE A 5 11.99 1.97 -4.00
N THR A 6 12.54 3.17 -3.81
CA THR A 6 13.85 3.54 -4.36
C THR A 6 14.98 2.68 -3.82
N LYS A 7 14.91 2.26 -2.56
CA LYS A 7 15.90 1.36 -1.94
C LYS A 7 15.86 -0.06 -2.51
N ILE A 8 14.67 -0.58 -2.83
CA ILE A 8 14.49 -1.94 -3.37
C ILE A 8 14.76 -1.98 -4.88
N SER A 9 14.60 -0.84 -5.57
CA SER A 9 14.68 -0.76 -7.03
C SER A 9 16.10 -0.52 -7.57
N GLY A 10 17.12 -0.70 -6.76
CA GLY A 10 18.52 -0.55 -7.19
C GLY A 10 18.81 -1.39 -8.43
N GLY A 11 19.37 -0.77 -9.48
CA GLY A 11 19.69 -1.43 -10.75
C GLY A 11 18.53 -1.61 -11.74
N ARG A 12 17.31 -1.15 -11.41
CA ARG A 12 16.17 -1.18 -12.32
C ARG A 12 15.91 0.19 -12.94
N THR A 13 15.41 0.20 -14.18
CA THR A 13 15.01 1.45 -14.83
C THR A 13 13.70 1.98 -14.20
N ILE A 14 13.50 3.30 -14.17
CA ILE A 14 12.29 3.95 -13.67
C ILE A 14 11.04 3.37 -14.36
N ARG A 15 11.13 3.13 -15.68
CA ARG A 15 10.03 2.53 -16.45
C ARG A 15 9.67 1.13 -15.96
N GLN A 16 10.66 0.28 -15.66
CA GLN A 16 10.41 -1.08 -15.14
C GLN A 16 9.75 -1.04 -13.76
N VAL A 17 10.17 -0.11 -12.90
CA VAL A 17 9.59 0.05 -11.56
C VAL A 17 8.14 0.52 -11.63
N VAL A 18 7.85 1.53 -12.47
CA VAL A 18 6.50 2.07 -12.63
C VAL A 18 5.57 1.03 -13.27
N LEU A 19 5.95 0.43 -14.40
CA LEU A 19 5.12 -0.56 -15.07
C LEU A 19 4.95 -1.83 -14.23
N GLY A 20 5.98 -2.25 -13.50
CA GLY A 20 5.91 -3.40 -12.60
C GLY A 20 4.95 -3.14 -11.45
N SER A 21 5.06 -2.02 -10.75
CA SER A 21 4.19 -1.69 -9.61
C SER A 21 2.73 -1.50 -10.05
N LEU A 22 2.48 -0.83 -11.18
CA LEU A 22 1.13 -0.69 -11.73
C LEU A 22 0.57 -2.04 -12.20
N GLY A 23 1.34 -2.81 -12.98
CA GLY A 23 0.89 -4.07 -13.54
C GLY A 23 0.56 -5.09 -12.45
N TYR A 24 1.51 -5.38 -11.56
CA TYR A 24 1.27 -6.36 -10.48
C TYR A 24 0.22 -5.90 -9.47
N GLY A 25 0.20 -4.60 -9.12
CA GLY A 25 -0.80 -4.05 -8.21
C GLY A 25 -2.20 -4.12 -8.78
N THR A 26 -2.38 -3.71 -10.04
CA THR A 26 -3.68 -3.76 -10.73
C THR A 26 -4.15 -5.21 -10.92
N LEU A 27 -3.25 -6.10 -11.34
CA LEU A 27 -3.56 -7.51 -11.56
C LEU A 27 -4.03 -8.18 -10.26
N GLY A 28 -3.32 -7.97 -9.15
CA GLY A 28 -3.69 -8.52 -7.84
C GLY A 28 -5.06 -8.01 -7.36
N THR A 29 -5.29 -6.70 -7.45
CA THR A 29 -6.56 -6.09 -7.08
C THR A 29 -7.71 -6.58 -7.97
N THR A 30 -7.49 -6.63 -9.28
CA THR A 30 -8.51 -7.10 -10.24
C THR A 30 -8.87 -8.56 -9.98
N LEU A 31 -7.91 -9.44 -9.77
CA LEU A 31 -8.17 -10.85 -9.44
C LEU A 31 -8.97 -10.99 -8.14
N PHE A 32 -8.61 -10.23 -7.12
CA PHE A 32 -9.33 -10.24 -5.84
C PHE A 32 -10.80 -9.85 -6.03
N PHE A 33 -11.07 -8.75 -6.73
CA PHE A 33 -12.44 -8.29 -6.99
C PHE A 33 -13.21 -9.21 -7.96
N LEU A 34 -12.57 -9.77 -8.97
CA LEU A 34 -13.22 -10.70 -9.89
C LEU A 34 -13.65 -11.98 -9.18
N VAL A 35 -12.84 -12.51 -8.28
CA VAL A 35 -13.16 -13.78 -7.62
C VAL A 35 -14.07 -13.55 -6.42
N LEU A 36 -13.60 -12.82 -5.41
CA LEU A 36 -14.35 -12.67 -4.16
C LEU A 36 -15.50 -11.66 -4.28
N GLY A 37 -15.32 -10.60 -5.08
CA GLY A 37 -16.38 -9.61 -5.31
C GLY A 37 -17.58 -10.22 -6.04
N ASN A 38 -17.36 -10.94 -7.14
CA ASN A 38 -18.46 -11.62 -7.85
C ASN A 38 -19.10 -12.71 -7.01
N TYR A 39 -18.33 -13.41 -6.19
CA TYR A 39 -18.88 -14.40 -5.27
C TYR A 39 -19.80 -13.75 -4.22
N ALA A 40 -19.40 -12.63 -3.65
CA ALA A 40 -20.23 -11.88 -2.70
C ALA A 40 -21.55 -11.39 -3.36
N VAL A 41 -21.49 -10.90 -4.59
CA VAL A 41 -22.67 -10.51 -5.37
C VAL A 41 -23.56 -11.71 -5.66
N TYR A 42 -23.00 -12.86 -6.00
CA TYR A 42 -23.74 -14.09 -6.19
C TYR A 42 -24.51 -14.50 -4.91
N LEU A 43 -23.87 -14.47 -3.75
CA LEU A 43 -24.50 -14.80 -2.46
C LEU A 43 -25.67 -13.87 -2.14
N GLU A 44 -25.54 -12.57 -2.42
CA GLU A 44 -26.62 -11.59 -2.25
C GLU A 44 -27.80 -11.88 -3.18
N ILE A 45 -27.55 -12.13 -4.46
CA ILE A 45 -28.60 -12.36 -5.48
C ILE A 45 -29.29 -13.72 -5.27
N SER A 46 -28.54 -14.75 -4.88
CA SER A 46 -29.11 -16.09 -4.60
C SER A 46 -29.91 -16.13 -3.30
N GLY A 47 -29.76 -15.13 -2.44
CA GLY A 47 -30.41 -15.09 -1.13
C GLY A 47 -29.79 -16.05 -0.10
N GLU A 48 -28.63 -16.65 -0.40
CA GLU A 48 -27.91 -17.52 0.53
C GLU A 48 -27.30 -16.74 1.71
N LEU A 49 -26.90 -15.51 1.46
CA LEU A 49 -26.35 -14.60 2.48
C LEU A 49 -26.74 -13.16 2.16
N ALA A 50 -27.37 -12.46 3.09
CA ALA A 50 -27.69 -11.05 2.96
C ALA A 50 -26.45 -10.18 3.25
N VAL A 51 -25.54 -10.10 2.31
CA VAL A 51 -24.23 -9.41 2.45
C VAL A 51 -24.41 -7.93 2.73
N LEU A 52 -25.38 -7.28 2.08
CA LEU A 52 -25.69 -5.85 2.29
C LEU A 52 -26.20 -5.59 3.69
N LEU A 53 -27.05 -6.46 4.23
CA LEU A 53 -27.59 -6.35 5.58
C LEU A 53 -26.47 -6.51 6.62
N GLU A 54 -25.60 -7.50 6.42
CA GLU A 54 -24.42 -7.71 7.26
C GLU A 54 -23.48 -6.50 7.23
N LEU A 55 -23.24 -5.93 6.05
CA LEU A 55 -22.42 -4.74 5.88
C LEU A 55 -22.98 -3.54 6.66
N GLN A 56 -24.29 -3.34 6.64
CA GLN A 56 -24.95 -2.22 7.34
C GLN A 56 -24.97 -2.41 8.85
N ASN A 57 -25.25 -3.61 9.35
CA ASN A 57 -25.43 -3.89 10.76
C ASN A 57 -24.11 -4.12 11.49
N ASN A 58 -23.20 -4.87 10.88
CA ASN A 58 -21.99 -5.39 11.54
C ASN A 58 -20.69 -4.83 10.94
N GLY A 59 -20.79 -4.09 9.82
CA GLY A 59 -19.67 -3.46 9.14
C GLY A 59 -18.92 -4.38 8.18
N ALA A 60 -17.98 -3.78 7.42
CA ALA A 60 -17.30 -4.44 6.31
C ALA A 60 -16.46 -5.66 6.72
N ALA A 61 -15.83 -5.62 7.89
CA ALA A 61 -14.99 -6.74 8.36
C ALA A 61 -15.82 -8.00 8.60
N GLN A 62 -17.02 -7.84 9.20
CA GLN A 62 -17.92 -8.96 9.47
C GLN A 62 -18.51 -9.53 8.18
N ALA A 63 -18.96 -8.65 7.27
CA ALA A 63 -19.48 -9.05 5.96
C ALA A 63 -18.45 -9.87 5.16
N VAL A 64 -17.21 -9.40 5.08
CA VAL A 64 -16.11 -10.13 4.41
C VAL A 64 -15.86 -11.49 5.06
N THR A 65 -15.85 -11.55 6.40
CA THR A 65 -15.65 -12.81 7.11
C THR A 65 -16.76 -13.81 6.80
N GLN A 66 -18.02 -13.38 6.74
CA GLN A 66 -19.16 -14.23 6.39
C GLN A 66 -19.09 -14.74 4.96
N VAL A 67 -18.74 -13.88 4.00
CA VAL A 67 -18.52 -14.28 2.61
C VAL A 67 -17.43 -15.35 2.49
N ILE A 68 -16.32 -15.19 3.22
CA ILE A 68 -15.23 -16.18 3.20
C ILE A 68 -15.65 -17.48 3.93
N ALA A 69 -16.43 -17.38 5.00
CA ALA A 69 -16.92 -18.54 5.73
C ALA A 69 -17.95 -19.36 4.93
N SER A 70 -18.63 -18.76 3.96
CA SER A 70 -19.55 -19.46 3.07
C SER A 70 -18.87 -20.24 1.95
N LEU A 71 -17.57 -20.03 1.72
CA LEU A 71 -16.80 -20.79 0.72
C LEU A 71 -16.72 -22.28 1.06
N PRO A 72 -16.76 -23.17 0.06
CA PRO A 72 -16.44 -24.58 0.28
C PRO A 72 -15.02 -24.70 0.84
N LEU A 73 -14.80 -25.63 1.76
CA LEU A 73 -13.54 -25.80 2.49
C LEU A 73 -13.19 -24.63 3.44
N ASN A 74 -14.19 -23.99 4.02
CA ASN A 74 -14.05 -22.86 4.93
C ASN A 74 -13.01 -23.07 6.04
N LEU A 75 -12.90 -24.31 6.57
CA LEU A 75 -11.92 -24.70 7.59
C LEU A 75 -10.48 -24.46 7.17
N LEU A 76 -10.19 -24.48 5.87
CA LEU A 76 -8.86 -24.26 5.29
C LEU A 76 -8.70 -22.84 4.74
N VAL A 77 -9.77 -22.29 4.16
CA VAL A 77 -9.76 -20.95 3.55
C VAL A 77 -9.65 -19.84 4.59
N ILE A 78 -10.35 -19.96 5.72
CA ILE A 78 -10.31 -18.95 6.79
C ILE A 78 -8.89 -18.74 7.35
N PRO A 79 -8.17 -19.80 7.81
CA PRO A 79 -6.81 -19.62 8.32
C PRO A 79 -5.83 -19.16 7.24
N LEU A 80 -5.99 -19.60 5.99
CA LEU A 80 -5.19 -19.12 4.88
C LEU A 80 -5.43 -17.62 4.62
N PHE A 81 -6.66 -17.18 4.62
CA PHE A 81 -7.02 -15.77 4.48
C PHE A 81 -6.46 -14.92 5.63
N CYS A 82 -6.60 -15.39 6.88
CA CYS A 82 -6.00 -14.74 8.04
C CYS A 82 -4.47 -14.62 7.91
N LEU A 83 -3.81 -15.68 7.46
CA LEU A 83 -2.36 -15.67 7.23
C LEU A 83 -1.96 -14.62 6.19
N ILE A 84 -2.68 -14.56 5.06
CA ILE A 84 -2.46 -13.54 4.01
C ILE A 84 -2.67 -12.13 4.57
N CYS A 85 -3.72 -11.90 5.36
CA CYS A 85 -3.97 -10.61 6.00
C CYS A 85 -2.83 -10.20 6.94
N VAL A 86 -2.32 -11.13 7.74
CA VAL A 86 -1.20 -10.89 8.66
C VAL A 86 0.08 -10.54 7.88
N ILE A 87 0.40 -11.28 6.82
CA ILE A 87 1.57 -11.01 5.98
C ILE A 87 1.43 -9.63 5.32
N PHE A 88 0.26 -9.30 4.78
CA PHE A 88 0.00 -8.00 4.17
C PHE A 88 0.11 -6.85 5.18
N ALA A 89 -0.45 -7.01 6.37
CA ALA A 89 -0.35 -6.02 7.44
C ALA A 89 1.11 -5.84 7.90
N ALA A 90 1.85 -6.93 8.07
CA ALA A 90 3.25 -6.90 8.48
C ALA A 90 4.14 -6.19 7.44
N THR A 91 3.99 -6.51 6.15
CA THR A 91 4.77 -5.86 5.08
C THR A 91 4.44 -4.37 4.95
N SER A 92 3.17 -4.00 5.10
CA SER A 92 2.73 -2.60 5.09
C SER A 92 3.28 -1.82 6.29
N ALA A 93 3.23 -2.40 7.49
CA ALA A 93 3.75 -1.81 8.71
C ALA A 93 5.29 -1.66 8.65
N ASP A 94 6.02 -2.66 8.13
CA ASP A 94 7.47 -2.58 7.98
C ASP A 94 7.88 -1.47 7.02
N SER A 95 7.24 -1.36 5.85
CA SER A 95 7.53 -0.31 4.89
C SER A 95 7.19 1.10 5.41
N ALA A 96 6.10 1.25 6.17
CA ALA A 96 5.72 2.51 6.79
C ALA A 96 6.69 2.90 7.92
N SER A 97 7.04 1.96 8.80
CA SER A 97 7.99 2.19 9.89
C SER A 97 9.39 2.54 9.37
N TYR A 98 9.84 1.87 8.30
CA TYR A 98 11.09 2.20 7.63
C TYR A 98 11.09 3.62 7.08
N THR A 99 10.01 4.03 6.42
CA THR A 99 9.88 5.37 5.85
C THR A 99 9.91 6.44 6.95
N LEU A 100 9.13 6.25 8.03
CA LEU A 100 9.09 7.18 9.16
C LEU A 100 10.44 7.24 9.89
N ALA A 101 11.09 6.11 10.14
CA ALA A 101 12.40 6.06 10.73
C ALA A 101 13.45 6.77 9.87
N SER A 102 13.37 6.62 8.54
CA SER A 102 14.29 7.30 7.62
C SER A 102 14.11 8.81 7.61
N THR A 103 12.86 9.28 7.65
CA THR A 103 12.55 10.74 7.64
C THR A 103 12.83 11.42 8.97
N THR A 104 12.77 10.68 10.08
CA THR A 104 13.08 11.21 11.43
C THR A 104 14.56 11.15 11.79
N THR A 105 15.41 10.55 10.96
CA THR A 105 16.85 10.50 11.17
C THR A 105 17.50 11.74 10.53
N GLN A 106 18.18 12.58 11.33
CA GLN A 106 18.73 13.87 10.87
C GLN A 106 19.76 13.74 9.75
N VAL A 107 20.63 12.74 9.81
CA VAL A 107 21.66 12.48 8.79
C VAL A 107 21.68 11.00 8.48
N LEU A 108 21.19 10.63 7.30
CA LEU A 108 21.26 9.27 6.80
C LEU A 108 22.23 9.24 5.62
N PRO A 109 23.48 8.74 5.77
CA PRO A 109 24.41 8.60 4.65
C PRO A 109 23.80 7.78 3.52
N GLN A 110 24.16 8.10 2.28
CA GLN A 110 23.69 7.35 1.13
C GLN A 110 24.07 5.87 1.27
N GLY A 111 23.08 4.98 1.17
CA GLY A 111 23.28 3.53 1.33
C GLY A 111 23.07 2.99 2.77
N SER A 112 23.03 3.84 3.79
CA SER A 112 22.77 3.39 5.17
C SER A 112 21.28 3.18 5.46
N HIS A 113 21.01 2.38 6.50
CA HIS A 113 19.66 2.14 7.02
C HIS A 113 19.45 2.91 8.32
N PRO A 114 18.20 3.34 8.61
CA PRO A 114 17.89 3.96 9.90
C PRO A 114 18.14 2.98 11.05
N ALA A 115 18.46 3.52 12.23
CA ALA A 115 18.73 2.73 13.42
C ALA A 115 17.57 1.76 13.71
N ARG A 116 17.90 0.51 14.09
CA ARG A 116 16.89 -0.54 14.39
C ARG A 116 15.91 -0.09 15.46
N TRP A 117 16.39 0.61 16.49
CA TRP A 117 15.55 1.13 17.55
C TRP A 117 14.48 2.11 17.03
N ASN A 118 14.84 3.02 16.13
CA ASN A 118 13.92 3.98 15.53
C ASN A 118 12.83 3.27 14.69
N ARG A 119 13.21 2.23 13.95
CA ARG A 119 12.25 1.40 13.20
C ARG A 119 11.28 0.67 14.14
N ILE A 120 11.78 0.08 15.22
CA ILE A 120 10.95 -0.63 16.22
C ILE A 120 9.99 0.35 16.88
N PHE A 121 10.46 1.53 17.27
CA PHE A 121 9.61 2.58 17.85
C PHE A 121 8.44 2.93 16.92
N TRP A 122 8.73 3.22 15.64
CA TRP A 122 7.70 3.56 14.66
C TRP A 122 6.77 2.39 14.33
N ALA A 123 7.28 1.17 14.29
CA ALA A 123 6.44 -0.02 14.10
C ALA A 123 5.45 -0.20 15.26
N PHE A 124 5.92 0.03 16.48
CA PHE A 124 5.06 -0.05 17.67
C PHE A 124 4.02 1.08 17.71
N ALA A 125 4.43 2.31 17.41
CA ALA A 125 3.52 3.46 17.33
C ALA A 125 2.42 3.25 16.27
N LEU A 126 2.79 2.76 15.07
CA LEU A 126 1.85 2.45 14.01
C LEU A 126 0.91 1.29 14.36
N GLY A 127 1.36 0.30 15.13
CA GLY A 127 0.53 -0.83 15.58
C GLY A 127 -0.43 -0.41 16.70
N LEU A 128 0.00 0.48 17.59
CA LEU A 128 -0.82 0.91 18.73
C LEU A 128 -2.01 1.79 18.30
N LEU A 129 -1.82 2.60 17.26
CA LEU A 129 -2.83 3.54 16.77
C LEU A 129 -4.13 2.83 16.30
N PRO A 130 -4.11 1.80 15.46
CA PRO A 130 -5.33 1.07 15.09
C PRO A 130 -6.00 0.38 16.28
N ILE A 131 -5.21 -0.16 17.22
CA ILE A 131 -5.75 -0.85 18.40
C ILE A 131 -6.54 0.13 19.28
N THR A 132 -6.01 1.33 19.50
CA THR A 132 -6.71 2.37 20.28
C THR A 132 -7.98 2.86 19.58
N LEU A 133 -7.93 3.04 18.25
CA LEU A 133 -9.08 3.48 17.47
C LEU A 133 -10.21 2.44 17.45
N ILE A 134 -9.89 1.16 17.32
CA ILE A 134 -10.89 0.08 17.40
C ILE A 134 -11.62 0.09 18.75
N ARG A 135 -10.91 0.42 19.84
CA ARG A 135 -11.51 0.49 21.19
C ARG A 135 -12.43 1.70 21.37
N ILE A 136 -12.18 2.82 20.70
CA ILE A 136 -12.88 4.09 20.90
C ILE A 136 -14.12 4.20 19.99
N GLY A 137 -14.12 3.69 18.81
CA GLY A 137 -15.24 3.90 17.88
C GLY A 137 -15.19 3.08 16.59
N GLY A 138 -14.36 2.06 16.53
CA GLY A 138 -14.21 1.22 15.35
C GLY A 138 -13.42 1.89 14.22
N LEU A 139 -13.64 1.39 13.00
CA LEU A 139 -12.91 1.84 11.81
C LEU A 139 -13.46 3.14 11.19
N SER A 140 -14.72 3.49 11.49
CA SER A 140 -15.41 4.64 10.87
C SER A 140 -14.71 5.99 11.10
N PRO A 141 -14.27 6.36 12.32
CA PRO A 141 -13.53 7.61 12.55
C PRO A 141 -12.21 7.66 11.77
N LEU A 142 -11.51 6.52 11.66
CA LEU A 142 -10.25 6.43 10.91
C LEU A 142 -10.49 6.66 9.41
N GLN A 143 -11.52 6.04 8.83
CA GLN A 143 -11.89 6.22 7.44
C GLN A 143 -12.23 7.68 7.12
N SER A 144 -13.00 8.32 7.99
CA SER A 144 -13.36 9.74 7.85
C SER A 144 -12.12 10.64 7.92
N ALA A 145 -11.22 10.40 8.88
CA ALA A 145 -9.98 11.16 8.99
C ALA A 145 -9.08 11.01 7.77
N VAL A 146 -8.91 9.79 7.26
CA VAL A 146 -8.12 9.50 6.04
C VAL A 146 -8.73 10.20 4.83
N THR A 147 -10.05 10.20 4.69
CA THR A 147 -10.74 10.86 3.57
C THR A 147 -10.50 12.37 3.60
N VAL A 148 -10.59 13.02 4.76
CA VAL A 148 -10.31 14.46 4.89
C VAL A 148 -8.87 14.79 4.56
N VAL A 149 -7.91 14.00 5.05
CA VAL A 149 -6.47 14.19 4.80
C VAL A 149 -6.09 13.88 3.34
N SER A 150 -6.85 13.06 2.64
CA SER A 150 -6.57 12.70 1.24
C SER A 150 -6.64 13.89 0.28
N VAL A 151 -7.50 14.88 0.55
CA VAL A 151 -7.69 16.06 -0.31
C VAL A 151 -6.40 16.91 -0.41
N PRO A 152 -5.79 17.39 0.69
CA PRO A 152 -4.53 18.12 0.59
C PRO A 152 -3.37 17.26 0.09
N LEU A 153 -3.35 15.96 0.40
CA LEU A 153 -2.36 15.03 -0.11
C LEU A 153 -2.42 14.89 -1.64
N LEU A 154 -3.61 14.87 -2.22
CA LEU A 154 -3.77 14.80 -3.67
C LEU A 154 -3.12 16.01 -4.36
N LEU A 155 -3.27 17.21 -3.81
CA LEU A 155 -2.62 18.41 -4.32
C LEU A 155 -1.10 18.30 -4.25
N VAL A 156 -0.56 17.79 -3.15
CA VAL A 156 0.89 17.57 -2.99
C VAL A 156 1.40 16.55 -4.02
N ILE A 157 0.68 15.45 -4.24
CA ILE A 157 1.06 14.43 -5.23
C ILE A 157 1.07 15.01 -6.65
N LEU A 158 0.09 15.83 -7.02
CA LEU A 158 0.06 16.49 -8.31
C LEU A 158 1.26 17.44 -8.51
N LEU A 159 1.59 18.23 -7.49
CA LEU A 159 2.77 19.11 -7.51
C LEU A 159 4.07 18.31 -7.64
N MET A 160 4.22 17.23 -6.89
CA MET A 160 5.39 16.35 -6.97
C MET A 160 5.51 15.68 -8.34
N THR A 161 4.39 15.24 -8.93
CA THR A 161 4.37 14.67 -10.29
C THR A 161 4.81 15.70 -11.33
N GLY A 162 4.32 16.93 -11.23
CA GLY A 162 4.76 18.02 -12.10
C GLY A 162 6.24 18.37 -11.94
N ALA A 163 6.76 18.36 -10.72
CA ALA A 163 8.18 18.56 -10.45
C ALA A 163 9.04 17.42 -11.02
N LEU A 164 8.59 16.18 -10.88
CA LEU A 164 9.28 15.01 -11.43
C LEU A 164 9.38 15.07 -12.96
N ILE A 165 8.27 15.41 -13.65
CA ILE A 165 8.26 15.55 -15.11
C ILE A 165 9.23 16.63 -15.56
N ARG A 166 9.30 17.77 -14.84
CA ARG A 166 10.25 18.83 -15.15
C ARG A 166 11.70 18.40 -14.95
N CYS A 167 11.97 17.68 -13.85
CA CYS A 167 13.30 17.17 -13.56
C CYS A 167 13.76 16.17 -14.63
N LEU A 168 12.90 15.23 -15.02
CA LEU A 168 13.19 14.27 -16.08
C LEU A 168 13.47 14.96 -17.43
N LYS A 169 12.66 15.93 -17.83
CA LYS A 169 12.90 16.70 -19.07
C LYS A 169 14.27 17.37 -19.05
N ARG A 170 14.61 18.03 -17.95
CA ARG A 170 15.89 18.71 -17.80
C ARG A 170 17.08 17.73 -17.88
N ASP A 171 16.98 16.57 -17.22
CA ASP A 171 18.04 15.56 -17.25
C ASP A 171 18.22 14.98 -18.67
N PHE A 172 17.15 14.81 -19.44
CA PHE A 172 17.22 14.37 -20.84
C PHE A 172 17.79 15.45 -21.76
N ASP A 173 17.46 16.72 -21.56
CA ASP A 173 18.00 17.83 -22.34
C ASP A 173 19.51 17.99 -22.06
N ASP A 174 19.94 17.88 -20.81
CA ASP A 174 21.36 17.92 -20.42
C ASP A 174 22.19 16.71 -20.95
N GLU A 175 21.57 15.55 -21.18
CA GLU A 175 22.23 14.36 -21.72
C GLU A 175 22.39 14.42 -23.25
N THR A 176 21.46 15.08 -23.94
CA THR A 176 21.52 15.32 -25.39
C THR A 176 22.53 16.40 -25.76
N ASP A 177 22.82 17.33 -24.86
CA ASP A 177 23.74 18.46 -25.09
C ASP A 177 25.21 18.13 -24.73
N LYS A 178 25.47 16.93 -24.16
CA LYS A 178 26.84 16.46 -23.90
C LYS A 178 27.48 15.97 -25.19
N PRO A 179 28.63 16.57 -25.63
CA PRO A 179 29.34 16.10 -26.82
C PRO A 179 29.73 14.62 -26.64
N ALA A 180 29.52 13.84 -27.67
CA ALA A 180 29.84 12.42 -27.73
C ALA A 180 31.27 12.18 -27.21
N LYS A 181 31.40 11.36 -26.17
CA LYS A 181 32.70 10.99 -25.61
C LYS A 181 33.54 10.35 -26.71
N PRO A 182 34.76 10.84 -27.04
CA PRO A 182 35.59 10.24 -28.06
C PRO A 182 35.85 8.75 -27.70
N LEU A 183 35.72 7.89 -28.70
CA LEU A 183 36.03 6.47 -28.56
C LEU A 183 37.50 6.33 -28.11
N PRO A 184 37.80 5.47 -27.15
CA PRO A 184 39.20 5.15 -26.81
C PRO A 184 39.87 4.46 -27.98
N ASP A 185 41.04 4.98 -28.40
CA ASP A 185 41.96 4.42 -29.41
C ASP A 185 42.47 3.06 -28.97
#